data_865e4a7327cafd3cc642eebd999a754d
#
_entry.id   865e4a7327cafd3cc642eebd999a754d
#
_cell.length_a   1.000
_cell.length_b   1.000
_cell.length_c   1.000
_cell.angle_alpha   90.00
_cell.angle_beta   90.00
_cell.angle_gamma   90.00
#
_symmetry.space_group_name_H-M   'P 1'
#
loop_
_entity.id
_entity.type
_entity.pdbx_description
1 polymer ?
#
loop_
_entity_poly.entity_id
_entity_poly.type
_entity_poly.pdbx_seq_one_letter_code
_entity_poly.pdbx_strand_id
1 'polypeptide(L)'
;MAFGTVGDMISGQPWEWEEPVWRGQVARVRAGRRLMPDAWPDGAKVAVALSFDADHETIPLRDNEFSPCKLSQGEYGSRAAVPRILRLLDDYGITATFFVPAVSALLYPGDIDAFVGGGHEVALHGWIHERNTALPPGVERELTLRSADTLERLTGTRPAGLRTPSWDFSADTLDVIRELGLRYDSSLMADDEPYEVLADGEPTGLVEIPVEWIRDDAPFFPREPGRPAMAPRHVLEIWRDEFDAAYAEGGLFQLTLHPHVIGHRSRLVALRELVRHIAGHAGVWFGSHAQVADWVLR
;
A
#
# COMPACT_ATOMS: atom_id res chain seq x y z
N MET A 1 -33.11 6.82 -9.61
CA MET A 1 -32.74 6.54 -11.01
C MET A 1 -31.79 5.36 -10.95
N ALA A 2 -32.08 4.29 -11.66
CA ALA A 2 -31.27 3.07 -11.61
C ALA A 2 -29.93 3.35 -12.26
N PHE A 3 -28.84 3.17 -11.53
CA PHE A 3 -27.50 3.15 -12.09
C PHE A 3 -27.37 1.94 -13.00
N GLY A 4 -27.20 2.19 -14.29
CA GLY A 4 -26.96 1.14 -15.28
C GLY A 4 -25.70 0.37 -14.88
N THR A 5 -25.81 -0.94 -14.83
CA THR A 5 -24.68 -1.85 -14.66
C THR A 5 -23.64 -1.57 -15.72
N VAL A 6 -22.42 -1.23 -15.29
CA VAL A 6 -21.27 -0.93 -16.13
C VAL A 6 -20.72 -2.24 -16.71
N GLY A 7 -21.49 -2.77 -17.67
CA GLY A 7 -21.17 -3.95 -18.47
C GLY A 7 -21.39 -3.72 -19.96
N ASP A 8 -21.65 -2.50 -20.37
CA ASP A 8 -21.62 -2.16 -21.79
C ASP A 8 -20.16 -2.21 -22.23
N MET A 9 -19.76 -3.39 -22.75
CA MET A 9 -18.47 -3.54 -23.42
C MET A 9 -18.37 -2.43 -24.47
N ILE A 10 -17.47 -1.48 -24.22
CA ILE A 10 -17.13 -0.46 -25.20
C ILE A 10 -16.75 -1.20 -26.48
N SER A 11 -17.58 -1.09 -27.52
CA SER A 11 -17.35 -1.77 -28.77
C SER A 11 -16.25 -1.05 -29.56
N GLY A 12 -15.49 -1.79 -30.34
CA GLY A 12 -14.39 -1.26 -31.16
C GLY A 12 -13.03 -1.28 -30.46
N GLN A 13 -12.01 -0.96 -31.20
CA GLN A 13 -10.64 -0.87 -30.69
C GLN A 13 -10.42 0.49 -30.00
N PRO A 14 -9.56 0.58 -28.98
CA PRO A 14 -9.34 1.83 -28.22
C PRO A 14 -9.02 3.06 -29.08
N TRP A 15 -8.32 2.87 -30.19
CA TRP A 15 -7.99 3.97 -31.12
C TRP A 15 -9.14 4.40 -32.02
N GLU A 16 -10.29 3.69 -32.01
CA GLU A 16 -11.51 4.00 -32.71
C GLU A 16 -12.55 4.70 -31.85
N TRP A 17 -12.26 4.82 -30.52
CA TRP A 17 -13.20 5.41 -29.59
C TRP A 17 -13.37 6.91 -29.82
N GLU A 18 -14.62 7.36 -29.78
CA GLU A 18 -14.95 8.77 -29.76
C GLU A 18 -14.47 9.45 -28.46
N GLU A 19 -14.19 10.75 -28.55
CA GLU A 19 -13.68 11.55 -27.43
C GLU A 19 -14.46 11.40 -26.11
N PRO A 20 -15.81 11.41 -26.11
CA PRO A 20 -16.57 11.22 -24.85
C PRO A 20 -16.31 9.88 -24.16
N VAL A 21 -16.02 8.82 -24.93
CA VAL A 21 -15.79 7.48 -24.38
C VAL A 21 -14.52 7.45 -23.55
N TRP A 22 -13.36 7.81 -24.12
CA TRP A 22 -12.10 7.76 -23.36
C TRP A 22 -12.03 8.85 -22.30
N ARG A 23 -12.66 10.04 -22.49
CA ARG A 23 -12.80 11.03 -21.43
C ARG A 23 -13.62 10.50 -20.26
N GLY A 24 -14.73 9.83 -20.52
CA GLY A 24 -15.55 9.20 -19.49
C GLY A 24 -14.78 8.13 -18.70
N GLN A 25 -14.02 7.25 -19.41
CA GLN A 25 -13.20 6.25 -18.72
C GLN A 25 -12.14 6.88 -17.80
N VAL A 26 -11.47 7.92 -18.28
CA VAL A 26 -10.43 8.61 -17.51
C VAL A 26 -11.04 9.39 -16.34
N ALA A 27 -12.25 9.92 -16.46
CA ALA A 27 -12.90 10.72 -15.42
C ALA A 27 -13.45 9.90 -14.24
N ARG A 28 -13.61 8.59 -14.38
CA ARG A 28 -14.22 7.72 -13.36
C ARG A 28 -13.52 7.81 -12.01
N VAL A 29 -12.19 7.75 -12.02
CA VAL A 29 -11.35 7.92 -10.82
C VAL A 29 -10.19 8.86 -11.18
N ARG A 30 -10.10 9.99 -10.49
CA ARG A 30 -9.10 11.03 -10.76
C ARG A 30 -8.56 11.61 -9.47
N ALA A 31 -7.35 12.19 -9.57
CA ALA A 31 -6.83 13.07 -8.53
C ALA A 31 -7.63 14.38 -8.51
N GLY A 32 -8.03 14.77 -7.31
CA GLY A 32 -8.61 16.07 -7.01
C GLY A 32 -7.58 17.04 -6.46
N ARG A 33 -7.97 17.79 -5.42
CA ARG A 33 -7.07 18.74 -4.77
C ARG A 33 -5.98 18.00 -3.99
N ARG A 34 -4.77 18.56 -4.00
CA ARG A 34 -3.69 18.15 -3.13
C ARG A 34 -4.05 18.48 -1.68
N LEU A 35 -3.79 17.54 -0.76
CA LEU A 35 -4.14 17.63 0.66
C LEU A 35 -2.86 17.84 1.49
N MET A 36 -2.19 19.00 1.28
CA MET A 36 -1.00 19.34 2.05
C MET A 36 -1.35 20.19 3.25
N PRO A 37 -0.91 19.81 4.46
CA PRO A 37 -1.06 20.66 5.64
C PRO A 37 -0.03 21.79 5.64
N ASP A 38 -0.30 22.86 6.39
CA ASP A 38 0.68 23.94 6.61
C ASP A 38 1.93 23.43 7.37
N ALA A 39 1.78 22.43 8.21
CA ALA A 39 2.85 21.70 8.90
C ALA A 39 2.35 20.32 9.31
N TRP A 40 3.27 19.37 9.38
CA TRP A 40 3.02 18.05 9.93
C TRP A 40 2.94 18.06 11.47
N PRO A 41 2.54 16.96 12.15
CA PRO A 41 2.48 16.92 13.62
C PRO A 41 3.72 17.47 14.29
N ASP A 42 3.52 18.16 15.42
CA ASP A 42 4.58 18.79 16.23
C ASP A 42 5.44 19.81 15.47
N GLY A 43 4.91 20.38 14.37
CA GLY A 43 5.63 21.32 13.52
C GLY A 43 6.68 20.67 12.64
N ALA A 44 6.57 19.37 12.42
CA ALA A 44 7.50 18.66 11.55
C ALA A 44 7.43 19.17 10.11
N LYS A 45 8.59 19.15 9.45
CA LYS A 45 8.76 19.62 8.08
C LYS A 45 8.30 18.58 7.05
N VAL A 46 8.51 17.30 7.33
CA VAL A 46 8.22 16.19 6.42
C VAL A 46 7.54 15.06 7.18
N ALA A 47 6.58 14.42 6.54
CA ALA A 47 6.03 13.16 7.01
C ALA A 47 6.74 11.97 6.35
N VAL A 48 6.88 10.89 7.09
CA VAL A 48 7.42 9.62 6.60
C VAL A 48 6.43 8.51 6.94
N ALA A 49 5.92 7.85 5.91
CA ALA A 49 5.01 6.73 6.02
C ALA A 49 5.67 5.45 5.50
N LEU A 50 6.21 4.64 6.41
CA LEU A 50 6.71 3.31 6.04
C LEU A 50 5.57 2.31 6.04
N SER A 51 5.46 1.51 4.97
CA SER A 51 4.48 0.45 4.88
C SER A 51 5.09 -0.88 4.49
N PHE A 52 4.44 -1.95 4.94
CA PHE A 52 4.86 -3.32 4.68
C PHE A 52 3.65 -4.12 4.18
N ASP A 53 3.71 -4.57 2.92
CA ASP A 53 2.72 -5.46 2.33
C ASP A 53 3.07 -6.89 2.74
N ALA A 54 2.34 -7.42 3.75
CA ALA A 54 2.62 -8.71 4.38
C ALA A 54 2.00 -9.86 3.59
N ASP A 55 2.37 -9.98 2.33
CA ASP A 55 1.79 -10.95 1.38
C ASP A 55 2.08 -12.39 1.76
N HIS A 56 3.28 -12.66 2.24
CA HIS A 56 3.74 -14.00 2.56
C HIS A 56 3.53 -14.97 1.38
N GLU A 57 2.76 -16.07 1.56
CA GLU A 57 2.51 -17.07 0.53
C GLU A 57 1.33 -16.74 -0.40
N THR A 58 0.61 -15.63 -0.17
CA THR A 58 -0.63 -15.38 -0.91
C THR A 58 -0.42 -15.17 -2.41
N ILE A 59 0.73 -14.60 -2.83
CA ILE A 59 1.02 -14.44 -4.26
C ILE A 59 1.14 -15.80 -4.97
N PRO A 60 1.99 -16.76 -4.55
CA PRO A 60 2.01 -18.09 -5.17
C PRO A 60 0.67 -18.83 -5.04
N LEU A 61 -0.04 -18.69 -3.92
CA LEU A 61 -1.37 -19.33 -3.75
C LEU A 61 -2.37 -18.77 -4.76
N ARG A 62 -2.45 -17.47 -4.95
CA ARG A 62 -3.29 -16.82 -5.96
C ARG A 62 -3.00 -17.33 -7.38
N ASP A 63 -1.73 -17.54 -7.69
CA ASP A 63 -1.29 -17.99 -9.02
C ASP A 63 -1.35 -19.53 -9.18
N ASN A 64 -1.98 -20.26 -8.22
CA ASN A 64 -2.03 -21.73 -8.18
C ASN A 64 -0.65 -22.40 -8.18
N GLU A 65 0.35 -21.76 -7.60
CA GLU A 65 1.70 -22.27 -7.44
C GLU A 65 1.86 -22.89 -6.04
N PHE A 66 1.87 -24.22 -5.96
CA PHE A 66 1.95 -24.95 -4.68
C PHE A 66 3.31 -25.59 -4.41
N SER A 67 4.33 -25.22 -5.18
CA SER A 67 5.70 -25.73 -4.96
C SER A 67 6.19 -25.29 -3.57
N PRO A 68 6.72 -26.23 -2.73
CA PRO A 68 7.31 -25.86 -1.45
C PRO A 68 8.42 -24.83 -1.56
N CYS A 69 9.17 -24.82 -2.67
CA CYS A 69 10.19 -23.80 -2.93
C CYS A 69 9.59 -22.40 -3.06
N LYS A 70 8.47 -22.27 -3.76
CA LYS A 70 7.77 -20.97 -3.93
C LYS A 70 7.11 -20.52 -2.65
N LEU A 71 6.41 -21.42 -1.96
CA LEU A 71 5.76 -21.13 -0.69
C LEU A 71 6.76 -20.72 0.38
N SER A 72 7.93 -21.38 0.46
CA SER A 72 8.96 -21.04 1.45
C SER A 72 9.55 -19.62 1.28
N GLN A 73 9.40 -18.99 0.12
CA GLN A 73 9.77 -17.57 -0.05
C GLN A 73 8.82 -16.65 0.71
N GLY A 74 7.52 -16.98 0.73
CA GLY A 74 6.53 -16.27 1.52
C GLY A 74 6.69 -16.53 3.03
N GLU A 75 6.85 -17.82 3.41
CA GLU A 75 7.11 -18.23 4.80
C GLU A 75 8.30 -17.48 5.43
N TYR A 76 9.34 -17.19 4.64
CA TYR A 76 10.47 -16.39 5.10
C TYR A 76 10.03 -15.02 5.64
N GLY A 77 8.98 -14.44 5.06
CA GLY A 77 8.41 -13.16 5.50
C GLY A 77 8.03 -13.17 6.97
N SER A 78 7.14 -14.07 7.36
CA SER A 78 6.72 -14.24 8.76
C SER A 78 7.87 -14.77 9.63
N ARG A 79 8.46 -15.90 9.24
CA ARG A 79 9.43 -16.63 10.06
C ARG A 79 10.69 -15.86 10.41
N ALA A 80 11.24 -15.09 9.46
CA ALA A 80 12.56 -14.47 9.60
C ALA A 80 12.53 -12.94 9.49
N ALA A 81 11.71 -12.40 8.61
CA ALA A 81 11.73 -10.97 8.29
C ALA A 81 10.93 -10.14 9.28
N VAL A 82 9.68 -10.51 9.57
CA VAL A 82 8.80 -9.76 10.49
C VAL A 82 9.48 -9.49 11.84
N PRO A 83 10.09 -10.48 12.54
CA PRO A 83 10.75 -10.18 13.80
C PRO A 83 11.95 -9.22 13.69
N ARG A 84 12.60 -9.16 12.53
CA ARG A 84 13.71 -8.23 12.28
C ARG A 84 13.25 -6.83 11.97
N ILE A 85 12.16 -6.73 11.19
CA ILE A 85 11.53 -5.45 10.84
C ILE A 85 10.96 -4.80 12.09
N LEU A 86 10.21 -5.54 12.91
CA LEU A 86 9.63 -5.02 14.14
C LEU A 86 10.71 -4.51 15.09
N ARG A 87 11.83 -5.23 15.27
CA ARG A 87 12.96 -4.72 16.05
C ARG A 87 13.56 -3.44 15.48
N LEU A 88 13.64 -3.32 14.13
CA LEU A 88 14.12 -2.09 13.53
C LEU A 88 13.17 -0.93 13.81
N LEU A 89 11.87 -1.13 13.71
CA LEU A 89 10.86 -0.10 14.00
C LEU A 89 10.89 0.29 15.47
N ASP A 90 11.00 -0.67 16.39
CA ASP A 90 11.12 -0.45 17.83
C ASP A 90 12.40 0.32 18.20
N ASP A 91 13.57 -0.07 17.63
CA ASP A 91 14.86 0.61 17.82
C ASP A 91 14.78 2.13 17.56
N TYR A 92 13.87 2.57 16.69
CA TYR A 92 13.68 3.99 16.29
C TYR A 92 12.35 4.60 16.75
N GLY A 93 11.51 3.85 17.46
CA GLY A 93 10.18 4.30 17.90
C GLY A 93 9.23 4.64 16.74
N ILE A 94 9.31 3.88 15.64
CA ILE A 94 8.56 4.14 14.40
C ILE A 94 7.25 3.36 14.40
N THR A 95 6.13 4.06 14.21
CA THR A 95 4.85 3.45 13.82
C THR A 95 4.80 3.29 12.31
N ALA A 96 4.40 2.10 11.84
CA ALA A 96 4.28 1.78 10.42
C ALA A 96 2.89 1.20 10.11
N THR A 97 2.57 1.06 8.83
CA THR A 97 1.35 0.39 8.36
C THR A 97 1.71 -0.97 7.76
N PHE A 98 1.01 -2.01 8.19
CA PHE A 98 1.06 -3.33 7.57
C PHE A 98 -0.22 -3.55 6.77
N PHE A 99 -0.09 -3.59 5.44
CA PHE A 99 -1.16 -4.00 4.54
C PHE A 99 -1.16 -5.52 4.45
N VAL A 100 -2.26 -6.15 4.88
CA VAL A 100 -2.27 -7.59 5.12
C VAL A 100 -3.38 -8.26 4.32
N PRO A 101 -3.05 -9.19 3.40
CA PRO A 101 -4.05 -10.08 2.85
C PRO A 101 -4.67 -10.93 3.96
N ALA A 102 -6.00 -11.07 3.98
CA ALA A 102 -6.66 -11.76 5.08
C ALA A 102 -6.20 -13.24 5.23
N VAL A 103 -5.83 -13.90 4.13
CA VAL A 103 -5.25 -15.26 4.16
C VAL A 103 -3.89 -15.25 4.85
N SER A 104 -3.03 -14.24 4.64
CA SER A 104 -1.76 -14.09 5.38
C SER A 104 -2.02 -13.96 6.88
N ALA A 105 -3.00 -13.13 7.28
CA ALA A 105 -3.38 -12.98 8.68
C ALA A 105 -3.88 -14.29 9.32
N LEU A 106 -4.61 -15.11 8.56
CA LEU A 106 -5.10 -16.42 9.02
C LEU A 106 -3.97 -17.46 9.11
N LEU A 107 -2.98 -17.41 8.22
CA LEU A 107 -1.79 -18.27 8.27
C LEU A 107 -0.89 -17.93 9.45
N TYR A 108 -0.74 -16.63 9.74
CA TYR A 108 0.21 -16.11 10.74
C TYR A 108 -0.46 -15.16 11.74
N PRO A 109 -1.40 -15.64 12.57
CA PRO A 109 -2.07 -14.79 13.56
C PRO A 109 -1.11 -14.16 14.56
N GLY A 110 0.04 -14.81 14.85
CA GLY A 110 1.07 -14.24 15.70
C GLY A 110 1.76 -12.99 15.13
N ASP A 111 1.80 -12.84 13.81
CA ASP A 111 2.30 -11.60 13.19
C ASP A 111 1.30 -10.46 13.43
N ILE A 112 0.00 -10.74 13.34
CA ILE A 112 -1.06 -9.76 13.64
C ILE A 112 -0.98 -9.30 15.09
N ASP A 113 -0.84 -10.23 16.04
CA ASP A 113 -0.66 -9.91 17.45
C ASP A 113 0.58 -9.01 17.66
N ALA A 114 1.67 -9.29 16.93
CA ALA A 114 2.90 -8.52 17.03
C ALA A 114 2.77 -7.12 16.41
N PHE A 115 2.06 -6.97 15.29
CA PHE A 115 1.80 -5.67 14.66
C PHE A 115 0.96 -4.78 15.58
N VAL A 116 -0.16 -5.31 16.07
CA VAL A 116 -1.06 -4.58 16.98
C VAL A 116 -0.36 -4.28 18.31
N GLY A 117 0.34 -5.27 18.88
CA GLY A 117 1.09 -5.11 20.14
C GLY A 117 2.22 -4.10 20.05
N GLY A 118 2.82 -3.91 18.86
CA GLY A 118 3.82 -2.88 18.56
C GLY A 118 3.22 -1.50 18.25
N GLY A 119 1.88 -1.34 18.28
CA GLY A 119 1.21 -0.08 17.97
C GLY A 119 1.20 0.28 16.49
N HIS A 120 1.45 -0.70 15.61
CA HIS A 120 1.39 -0.51 14.17
C HIS A 120 -0.05 -0.61 13.65
N GLU A 121 -0.31 0.02 12.52
CA GLU A 121 -1.58 -0.10 11.82
C GLU A 121 -1.63 -1.41 11.02
N VAL A 122 -2.79 -2.08 11.04
CA VAL A 122 -3.13 -3.18 10.15
C VAL A 122 -4.23 -2.72 9.19
N ALA A 123 -3.94 -2.71 7.89
CA ALA A 123 -4.81 -2.24 6.82
C ALA A 123 -5.11 -3.35 5.81
N LEU A 124 -6.12 -3.12 4.95
CA LEU A 124 -6.58 -4.10 3.97
C LEU A 124 -5.61 -4.27 2.81
N HIS A 125 -5.42 -5.53 2.36
CA HIS A 125 -4.66 -5.88 1.15
C HIS A 125 -5.27 -7.06 0.40
N GLY A 126 -6.60 -7.03 0.22
CA GLY A 126 -7.37 -8.11 -0.39
C GLY A 126 -7.53 -9.34 0.50
N TRP A 127 -8.11 -10.40 -0.08
CA TRP A 127 -8.31 -11.69 0.59
C TRP A 127 -7.08 -12.59 0.48
N ILE A 128 -6.64 -12.90 -0.77
CA ILE A 128 -5.51 -13.78 -1.11
C ILE A 128 -4.54 -13.09 -2.09
N HIS A 129 -4.46 -11.78 -2.00
CA HIS A 129 -3.68 -10.95 -2.93
C HIS A 129 -4.17 -11.07 -4.39
N GLU A 130 -5.48 -11.16 -4.58
CA GLU A 130 -6.13 -11.23 -5.90
C GLU A 130 -5.86 -10.00 -6.75
N ARG A 131 -6.01 -10.14 -8.07
CA ARG A 131 -5.99 -9.02 -9.00
C ARG A 131 -7.43 -8.58 -9.24
N ASN A 132 -7.78 -7.39 -8.75
CA ASN A 132 -9.15 -6.90 -8.75
C ASN A 132 -9.73 -6.80 -10.17
N THR A 133 -8.93 -6.31 -11.13
CA THR A 133 -9.36 -6.19 -12.55
C THR A 133 -9.62 -7.54 -13.24
N ALA A 134 -9.13 -8.64 -12.69
CA ALA A 134 -9.34 -9.99 -13.22
C ALA A 134 -10.50 -10.73 -12.55
N LEU A 135 -11.15 -10.13 -11.54
CA LEU A 135 -12.24 -10.77 -10.81
C LEU A 135 -13.57 -10.68 -11.59
N PRO A 136 -14.44 -11.69 -11.46
CA PRO A 136 -15.82 -11.56 -11.92
C PRO A 136 -16.56 -10.43 -11.18
N PRO A 137 -17.61 -9.84 -11.79
CA PRO A 137 -18.40 -8.79 -11.17
C PRO A 137 -18.90 -9.16 -9.76
N GLY A 138 -18.74 -8.25 -8.80
CA GLY A 138 -19.17 -8.42 -7.42
C GLY A 138 -18.24 -9.25 -6.52
N VAL A 139 -17.29 -10.00 -7.08
CA VAL A 139 -16.37 -10.84 -6.30
C VAL A 139 -15.38 -9.97 -5.51
N GLU A 140 -14.87 -8.88 -6.09
CA GLU A 140 -14.02 -7.93 -5.38
C GLU A 140 -14.69 -7.43 -4.10
N ARG A 141 -15.94 -6.98 -4.21
CA ARG A 141 -16.73 -6.53 -3.07
C ARG A 141 -16.85 -7.61 -1.99
N GLU A 142 -17.23 -8.84 -2.38
CA GLU A 142 -17.35 -9.95 -1.43
C GLU A 142 -16.04 -10.22 -0.70
N LEU A 143 -14.93 -10.31 -1.43
CA LEU A 143 -13.61 -10.61 -0.86
C LEU A 143 -13.11 -9.48 0.04
N THR A 144 -13.32 -8.22 -0.33
CA THR A 144 -12.89 -7.07 0.46
C THR A 144 -13.69 -6.96 1.78
N LEU A 145 -15.01 -7.15 1.73
CA LEU A 145 -15.84 -7.21 2.94
C LEU A 145 -15.41 -8.34 3.87
N ARG A 146 -15.22 -9.54 3.32
CA ARG A 146 -14.75 -10.71 4.06
C ARG A 146 -13.38 -10.47 4.69
N SER A 147 -12.48 -9.75 3.99
CA SER A 147 -11.16 -9.38 4.50
C SER A 147 -11.28 -8.40 5.66
N ALA A 148 -12.12 -7.37 5.52
CA ALA A 148 -12.36 -6.39 6.57
C ALA A 148 -12.89 -7.05 7.86
N ASP A 149 -13.90 -7.90 7.75
CA ASP A 149 -14.46 -8.64 8.90
C ASP A 149 -13.45 -9.60 9.54
N THR A 150 -12.57 -10.20 8.72
CA THR A 150 -11.53 -11.09 9.22
C THR A 150 -10.46 -10.33 9.97
N LEU A 151 -9.95 -9.22 9.43
CA LEU A 151 -8.95 -8.40 10.10
C LEU A 151 -9.52 -7.74 11.35
N GLU A 152 -10.75 -7.22 11.32
CA GLU A 152 -11.40 -6.67 12.52
C GLU A 152 -11.50 -7.70 13.65
N ARG A 153 -11.88 -8.94 13.33
CA ARG A 153 -11.94 -10.02 14.32
C ARG A 153 -10.58 -10.37 14.91
N LEU A 154 -9.49 -10.29 14.11
CA LEU A 154 -8.14 -10.63 14.57
C LEU A 154 -7.46 -9.48 15.33
N THR A 155 -7.71 -8.23 14.93
CA THR A 155 -7.05 -7.06 15.51
C THR A 155 -7.89 -6.39 16.61
N GLY A 156 -9.19 -6.67 16.65
CA GLY A 156 -10.15 -5.92 17.49
C GLY A 156 -10.50 -4.53 16.96
N THR A 157 -10.00 -4.15 15.79
CA THR A 157 -10.21 -2.82 15.19
C THR A 157 -10.51 -2.97 13.70
N ARG A 158 -11.55 -2.27 13.22
CA ARG A 158 -11.85 -2.25 11.78
C ARG A 158 -10.75 -1.51 11.02
N PRO A 159 -10.23 -2.06 9.91
CA PRO A 159 -9.24 -1.37 9.10
C PRO A 159 -9.70 0.01 8.64
N ALA A 160 -8.81 0.98 8.66
CA ALA A 160 -9.09 2.36 8.29
C ALA A 160 -8.87 2.64 6.80
N GLY A 161 -8.09 1.82 6.14
CA GLY A 161 -7.70 2.00 4.74
C GLY A 161 -7.39 0.72 4.02
N LEU A 162 -7.13 0.88 2.73
CA LEU A 162 -6.88 -0.18 1.77
C LEU A 162 -5.64 0.15 0.94
N ARG A 163 -4.89 -0.89 0.58
CA ARG A 163 -4.03 -0.93 -0.60
C ARG A 163 -4.48 -2.11 -1.44
N THR A 164 -4.80 -1.90 -2.71
CA THR A 164 -5.17 -3.00 -3.60
C THR A 164 -3.96 -3.89 -3.88
N PRO A 165 -4.11 -5.22 -3.91
CA PRO A 165 -3.03 -6.12 -4.28
C PRO A 165 -2.41 -5.76 -5.64
N SER A 166 -1.09 -5.69 -5.72
CA SER A 166 -0.36 -5.26 -6.92
C SER A 166 -0.73 -3.85 -7.41
N TRP A 167 -1.35 -3.02 -6.57
CA TRP A 167 -1.93 -1.70 -6.88
C TRP A 167 -2.97 -1.78 -8.02
N ASP A 168 -3.62 -2.93 -8.14
CA ASP A 168 -4.59 -3.22 -9.19
C ASP A 168 -5.97 -2.68 -8.81
N PHE A 169 -6.17 -1.39 -9.04
CA PHE A 169 -7.39 -0.66 -8.75
C PHE A 169 -8.42 -0.85 -9.88
N SER A 170 -9.50 -1.57 -9.62
CA SER A 170 -10.56 -1.85 -10.60
C SER A 170 -11.56 -0.69 -10.72
N ALA A 171 -12.50 -0.84 -11.65
CA ALA A 171 -13.61 0.09 -11.79
C ALA A 171 -14.54 0.12 -10.57
N ASP A 172 -14.61 -0.97 -9.80
CA ASP A 172 -15.52 -1.15 -8.68
C ASP A 172 -14.85 -0.83 -7.32
N THR A 173 -13.50 -0.76 -7.29
CA THR A 173 -12.73 -0.59 -6.05
C THR A 173 -13.16 0.64 -5.25
N LEU A 174 -13.38 1.79 -5.92
CA LEU A 174 -13.78 3.03 -5.24
C LEU A 174 -15.14 2.89 -4.54
N ASP A 175 -16.09 2.23 -5.18
CA ASP A 175 -17.41 2.01 -4.59
C ASP A 175 -17.33 1.06 -3.38
N VAL A 176 -16.48 0.04 -3.44
CA VAL A 176 -16.22 -0.87 -2.31
C VAL A 176 -15.56 -0.13 -1.13
N ILE A 177 -14.58 0.74 -1.40
CA ILE A 177 -13.93 1.59 -0.39
C ILE A 177 -14.97 2.48 0.32
N ARG A 178 -15.85 3.12 -0.45
CA ARG A 178 -16.90 4.00 0.07
C ARG A 178 -17.94 3.23 0.87
N GLU A 179 -18.34 2.04 0.42
CA GLU A 179 -19.27 1.18 1.16
C GLU A 179 -18.72 0.77 2.52
N LEU A 180 -17.42 0.46 2.59
CA LEU A 180 -16.73 0.12 3.83
C LEU A 180 -16.48 1.32 4.74
N GLY A 181 -16.65 2.55 4.24
CA GLY A 181 -16.35 3.79 4.97
C GLY A 181 -14.86 3.95 5.28
N LEU A 182 -13.99 3.44 4.40
CA LEU A 182 -12.55 3.60 4.56
C LEU A 182 -12.16 5.07 4.38
N ARG A 183 -11.13 5.50 5.11
CA ARG A 183 -10.69 6.90 5.13
C ARG A 183 -9.64 7.19 4.07
N TYR A 184 -8.85 6.18 3.68
CA TYR A 184 -7.81 6.32 2.68
C TYR A 184 -7.66 5.08 1.80
N ASP A 185 -7.15 5.31 0.62
CA ASP A 185 -6.52 4.32 -0.27
C ASP A 185 -5.02 4.61 -0.41
N SER A 186 -4.25 3.64 -0.82
CA SER A 186 -2.81 3.78 -1.11
C SER A 186 -2.43 2.89 -2.28
N SER A 187 -3.09 3.10 -3.43
CA SER A 187 -2.92 2.28 -4.64
C SER A 187 -2.66 3.10 -5.90
N LEU A 188 -2.96 4.39 -5.88
CA LEU A 188 -2.89 5.26 -7.05
C LEU A 188 -1.61 6.11 -7.06
N MET A 189 -1.26 6.70 -8.22
CA MET A 189 0.05 7.31 -8.50
C MET A 189 -0.06 8.67 -9.20
N ALA A 190 -1.09 9.46 -8.89
CA ALA A 190 -1.32 10.69 -9.65
C ALA A 190 -0.64 11.94 -9.08
N ASP A 191 0.01 11.82 -7.93
CA ASP A 191 0.77 12.90 -7.28
C ASP A 191 1.86 12.28 -6.38
N ASP A 192 2.82 13.06 -5.93
CA ASP A 192 3.80 12.68 -4.89
C ASP A 192 3.23 12.89 -3.48
N GLU A 193 2.23 13.76 -3.36
CA GLU A 193 1.61 14.19 -2.11
C GLU A 193 0.19 13.63 -1.96
N PRO A 194 -0.33 13.53 -0.72
CA PRO A 194 -1.70 13.10 -0.51
C PRO A 194 -2.70 13.98 -1.28
N TYR A 195 -3.71 13.35 -1.87
CA TYR A 195 -4.75 14.07 -2.60
C TYR A 195 -6.14 13.48 -2.36
N GLU A 196 -7.16 14.28 -2.62
CA GLU A 196 -8.54 13.82 -2.60
C GLU A 196 -8.86 13.05 -3.88
N VAL A 197 -9.48 11.88 -3.75
CA VAL A 197 -9.94 11.11 -4.91
C VAL A 197 -11.27 11.69 -5.41
N LEU A 198 -11.37 11.88 -6.74
CA LEU A 198 -12.62 12.26 -7.41
C LEU A 198 -13.26 11.04 -8.07
N ALA A 199 -14.60 10.98 -8.02
CA ALA A 199 -15.43 10.06 -8.78
C ALA A 199 -16.24 10.86 -9.81
N ASP A 200 -16.05 10.60 -11.09
CA ASP A 200 -16.72 11.33 -12.19
C ASP A 200 -16.61 12.87 -12.07
N GLY A 201 -15.47 13.32 -11.56
CA GLY A 201 -15.18 14.74 -11.35
C GLY A 201 -15.67 15.31 -10.00
N GLU A 202 -16.40 14.54 -9.20
CA GLU A 202 -16.94 14.98 -7.90
C GLU A 202 -16.07 14.52 -6.73
N PRO A 203 -15.82 15.34 -5.71
CA PRO A 203 -15.08 14.99 -4.51
C PRO A 203 -15.71 13.81 -3.76
N THR A 204 -14.89 12.86 -3.32
CA THR A 204 -15.36 11.69 -2.55
C THR A 204 -15.11 11.79 -1.05
N GLY A 205 -14.23 12.69 -0.62
CA GLY A 205 -13.71 12.75 0.74
C GLY A 205 -12.68 11.65 1.06
N LEU A 206 -12.37 10.76 0.11
CA LEU A 206 -11.34 9.74 0.27
C LEU A 206 -9.96 10.35 0.06
N VAL A 207 -9.04 10.06 0.97
CA VAL A 207 -7.63 10.43 0.83
C VAL A 207 -6.89 9.35 0.06
N GLU A 208 -6.17 9.71 -0.98
CA GLU A 208 -5.12 8.88 -1.55
C GLU A 208 -3.79 9.21 -0.90
N ILE A 209 -3.08 8.18 -0.42
CA ILE A 209 -1.67 8.26 -0.02
C ILE A 209 -0.88 7.58 -1.13
N PRO A 210 -0.33 8.36 -2.07
CA PRO A 210 0.12 7.82 -3.34
C PRO A 210 1.33 6.91 -3.19
N VAL A 211 1.34 5.89 -4.02
CA VAL A 211 2.46 4.95 -4.20
C VAL A 211 3.24 5.30 -5.47
N GLU A 212 4.46 4.78 -5.58
CA GLU A 212 5.27 4.94 -6.78
C GLU A 212 6.29 3.79 -6.87
N TRP A 213 6.52 3.25 -8.06
CA TRP A 213 7.35 2.06 -8.28
C TRP A 213 8.81 2.23 -7.85
N ILE A 214 9.36 3.44 -7.87
CA ILE A 214 10.71 3.70 -7.38
C ILE A 214 10.80 3.64 -5.85
N ARG A 215 9.67 3.83 -5.18
CA ARG A 215 9.51 3.74 -3.73
C ARG A 215 8.88 2.41 -3.29
N ASP A 216 9.23 1.33 -4.02
CA ASP A 216 8.83 -0.05 -3.73
C ASP A 216 10.06 -0.97 -3.83
N ASP A 217 10.19 -1.96 -2.93
CA ASP A 217 11.33 -2.88 -2.94
C ASP A 217 11.19 -4.01 -3.98
N ALA A 218 9.96 -4.38 -4.36
CA ALA A 218 9.71 -5.51 -5.25
C ALA A 218 10.30 -5.33 -6.67
N PRO A 219 10.24 -4.16 -7.32
CA PRO A 219 10.86 -3.95 -8.63
C PRO A 219 12.38 -4.13 -8.63
N PHE A 220 13.05 -3.79 -7.53
CA PHE A 220 14.49 -3.85 -7.41
C PHE A 220 15.03 -5.24 -7.04
N PHE A 221 14.20 -6.03 -6.35
CA PHE A 221 14.57 -7.34 -5.83
C PHE A 221 13.66 -8.45 -6.34
N PRO A 222 13.57 -8.65 -7.67
CA PRO A 222 12.68 -9.65 -8.25
C PRO A 222 13.00 -11.04 -7.73
N ARG A 223 11.96 -11.84 -7.53
CA ARG A 223 12.02 -13.20 -7.00
C ARG A 223 12.12 -14.28 -8.09
N GLU A 224 12.00 -13.86 -9.34
CA GLU A 224 11.99 -14.75 -10.49
C GLU A 224 13.41 -15.08 -10.97
N PRO A 225 13.68 -16.34 -11.34
CA PRO A 225 14.93 -16.70 -11.97
C PRO A 225 15.17 -15.89 -13.26
N GLY A 226 16.40 -15.45 -13.47
CA GLY A 226 16.78 -14.74 -14.70
C GLY A 226 16.56 -13.22 -14.67
N ARG A 227 15.92 -12.69 -13.64
CA ARG A 227 15.86 -11.24 -13.40
C ARG A 227 16.91 -10.84 -12.36
N PRO A 228 17.97 -10.11 -12.74
CA PRO A 228 19.02 -9.71 -11.79
C PRO A 228 18.46 -8.70 -10.78
N ALA A 229 18.72 -8.95 -9.50
CA ALA A 229 18.41 -7.99 -8.45
C ALA A 229 19.41 -6.81 -8.49
N MET A 230 18.93 -5.62 -8.16
CA MET A 230 19.78 -4.46 -7.96
C MET A 230 20.62 -4.62 -6.67
N ALA A 231 21.82 -4.05 -6.65
CA ALA A 231 22.61 -4.05 -5.42
C ALA A 231 21.92 -3.20 -4.34
N PRO A 232 21.75 -3.71 -3.11
CA PRO A 232 21.01 -2.98 -2.05
C PRO A 232 21.55 -1.56 -1.78
N ARG A 233 22.86 -1.32 -1.98
CA ARG A 233 23.44 0.02 -1.82
C ARG A 233 22.93 1.02 -2.87
N HIS A 234 22.66 0.59 -4.11
CA HIS A 234 22.10 1.48 -5.15
C HIS A 234 20.62 1.79 -4.88
N VAL A 235 19.86 0.80 -4.37
CA VAL A 235 18.49 1.03 -3.94
C VAL A 235 18.46 2.02 -2.74
N LEU A 236 19.39 1.88 -1.81
CA LEU A 236 19.53 2.84 -0.71
C LEU A 236 19.83 4.28 -1.21
N GLU A 237 20.69 4.43 -2.21
CA GLU A 237 20.98 5.73 -2.83
C GLU A 237 19.71 6.33 -3.44
N ILE A 238 18.95 5.56 -4.22
CA ILE A 238 17.67 6.00 -4.81
C ILE A 238 16.71 6.47 -3.72
N TRP A 239 16.46 5.65 -2.70
CA TRP A 239 15.49 6.02 -1.65
C TRP A 239 15.95 7.19 -0.76
N ARG A 240 17.26 7.42 -0.63
CA ARG A 240 17.78 8.63 0.02
C ARG A 240 17.48 9.86 -0.80
N ASP A 241 17.74 9.81 -2.12
CA ASP A 241 17.47 10.93 -3.02
C ASP A 241 15.98 11.29 -3.03
N GLU A 242 15.09 10.28 -3.05
CA GLU A 242 13.64 10.45 -2.93
C GLU A 242 13.24 11.11 -1.59
N PHE A 243 13.79 10.64 -0.48
CA PHE A 243 13.54 11.24 0.83
C PHE A 243 14.09 12.67 0.91
N ASP A 244 15.31 12.89 0.46
CA ASP A 244 15.96 14.21 0.54
C ASP A 244 15.19 15.26 -0.29
N ALA A 245 14.60 14.85 -1.44
CA ALA A 245 13.71 15.69 -2.23
C ALA A 245 12.41 16.00 -1.47
N ALA A 246 11.70 14.99 -0.96
CA ALA A 246 10.49 15.18 -0.15
C ALA A 246 10.77 16.04 1.10
N TYR A 247 11.92 15.86 1.76
CA TYR A 247 12.34 16.70 2.88
C TYR A 247 12.57 18.15 2.46
N ALA A 248 13.19 18.39 1.30
CA ALA A 248 13.41 19.74 0.79
C ALA A 248 12.08 20.46 0.51
N GLU A 249 11.11 19.74 -0.05
CA GLU A 249 9.78 20.26 -0.40
C GLU A 249 8.83 20.38 0.80
N GLY A 250 9.11 19.68 1.90
CA GLY A 250 8.24 19.65 3.08
C GLY A 250 7.03 18.72 2.92
N GLY A 251 7.17 17.70 2.08
CA GLY A 251 6.12 16.81 1.63
C GLY A 251 5.97 15.52 2.43
N LEU A 252 5.52 14.47 1.73
CA LEU A 252 5.37 13.11 2.23
C LEU A 252 6.41 12.19 1.56
N PHE A 253 7.19 11.46 2.36
CA PHE A 253 7.94 10.31 1.89
C PHE A 253 7.21 9.02 2.28
N GLN A 254 6.53 8.40 1.33
CA GLN A 254 5.90 7.09 1.46
C GLN A 254 6.83 6.03 0.88
N LEU A 255 7.01 4.88 1.55
CA LEU A 255 7.82 3.77 1.08
C LEU A 255 7.07 2.45 1.27
N THR A 256 6.95 1.67 0.19
CA THR A 256 6.34 0.34 0.18
C THR A 256 7.41 -0.73 0.26
N LEU A 257 7.25 -1.65 1.17
CA LEU A 257 8.18 -2.73 1.45
C LEU A 257 7.42 -4.05 1.61
N HIS A 258 8.09 -5.17 1.32
CA HIS A 258 7.50 -6.49 1.53
C HIS A 258 8.40 -7.29 2.49
N PRO A 259 7.90 -7.81 3.62
CA PRO A 259 8.74 -8.54 4.58
C PRO A 259 9.59 -9.62 3.94
N HIS A 260 8.98 -10.45 3.05
CA HIS A 260 9.67 -11.52 2.33
C HIS A 260 10.66 -11.04 1.26
N VAL A 261 10.70 -9.72 0.97
CA VAL A 261 11.65 -9.08 0.05
C VAL A 261 12.72 -8.33 0.83
N ILE A 262 12.34 -7.26 1.56
CA ILE A 262 13.29 -6.39 2.27
C ILE A 262 13.97 -7.07 3.47
N GLY A 263 13.32 -8.06 4.09
CA GLY A 263 13.79 -8.71 5.32
C GLY A 263 15.05 -9.56 5.18
N HIS A 264 15.56 -9.75 3.97
CA HIS A 264 16.85 -10.43 3.74
C HIS A 264 18.01 -9.59 4.25
N ARG A 265 19.08 -10.27 4.72
CA ARG A 265 20.20 -9.67 5.47
C ARG A 265 20.74 -8.36 4.90
N SER A 266 21.16 -8.35 3.63
CA SER A 266 21.78 -7.16 3.02
C SER A 266 20.78 -6.05 2.71
N ARG A 267 19.52 -6.41 2.38
CA ARG A 267 18.45 -5.48 2.10
C ARG A 267 17.97 -4.81 3.39
N LEU A 268 17.84 -5.58 4.48
CA LEU A 268 17.50 -5.04 5.79
C LEU A 268 18.58 -4.08 6.32
N VAL A 269 19.86 -4.33 6.01
CA VAL A 269 20.93 -3.37 6.32
C VAL A 269 20.72 -2.06 5.56
N ALA A 270 20.36 -2.11 4.26
CA ALA A 270 20.06 -0.92 3.48
C ALA A 270 18.85 -0.16 4.06
N LEU A 271 17.79 -0.86 4.45
CA LEU A 271 16.63 -0.23 5.11
C LEU A 271 17.03 0.44 6.44
N ARG A 272 17.84 -0.21 7.28
CA ARG A 272 18.34 0.39 8.53
C ARG A 272 19.15 1.65 8.28
N GLU A 273 19.98 1.66 7.26
CA GLU A 273 20.77 2.83 6.87
C GLU A 273 19.88 3.97 6.36
N LEU A 274 18.82 3.67 5.62
CA LEU A 274 17.81 4.64 5.21
C LEU A 274 17.10 5.24 6.43
N VAL A 275 16.56 4.41 7.31
CA VAL A 275 15.89 4.86 8.53
C VAL A 275 16.79 5.73 9.39
N ARG A 276 18.08 5.34 9.53
CA ARG A 276 19.08 6.15 10.24
C ARG A 276 19.30 7.51 9.57
N HIS A 277 19.37 7.56 8.24
CA HIS A 277 19.50 8.80 7.47
C HIS A 277 18.31 9.71 7.73
N ILE A 278 17.09 9.18 7.57
CA ILE A 278 15.83 9.91 7.79
C ILE A 278 15.78 10.46 9.23
N ALA A 279 15.99 9.61 10.24
CA ALA A 279 15.95 9.99 11.66
C ALA A 279 17.04 10.98 12.06
N GLY A 280 18.10 11.13 11.25
CA GLY A 280 19.15 12.14 11.43
C GLY A 280 18.74 13.55 11.05
N HIS A 281 17.61 13.74 10.38
CA HIS A 281 17.10 15.06 9.99
C HIS A 281 16.17 15.63 11.06
N ALA A 282 16.24 16.94 11.27
CA ALA A 282 15.34 17.64 12.19
C ALA A 282 13.94 17.80 11.56
N GLY A 283 12.89 17.71 12.38
CA GLY A 283 11.52 17.94 11.90
C GLY A 283 11.00 16.83 11.00
N VAL A 284 11.36 15.59 11.28
CA VAL A 284 10.76 14.39 10.64
C VAL A 284 9.68 13.84 11.56
N TRP A 285 8.51 13.58 11.01
CA TRP A 285 7.44 12.86 11.69
C TRP A 285 7.19 11.52 11.01
N PHE A 286 7.33 10.43 11.77
CA PHE A 286 6.93 9.09 11.31
C PHE A 286 5.48 8.83 11.71
N GLY A 287 4.63 8.55 10.72
CA GLY A 287 3.22 8.24 10.94
C GLY A 287 2.76 7.02 10.16
N SER A 288 1.72 6.32 10.68
CA SER A 288 1.00 5.34 9.87
C SER A 288 0.18 6.02 8.78
N HIS A 289 -0.26 5.26 7.78
CA HIS A 289 -1.11 5.79 6.70
C HIS A 289 -2.42 6.38 7.27
N ALA A 290 -3.05 5.72 8.25
CA ALA A 290 -4.22 6.27 8.91
C ALA A 290 -3.93 7.60 9.61
N GLN A 291 -2.78 7.74 10.27
CA GLN A 291 -2.38 8.99 10.92
C GLN A 291 -2.13 10.10 9.91
N VAL A 292 -1.50 9.79 8.77
CA VAL A 292 -1.30 10.74 7.66
C VAL A 292 -2.66 11.19 7.12
N ALA A 293 -3.56 10.25 6.79
CA ALA A 293 -4.90 10.54 6.28
C ALA A 293 -5.71 11.41 7.26
N ASP A 294 -5.69 11.07 8.55
CA ASP A 294 -6.38 11.85 9.59
C ASP A 294 -5.81 13.26 9.74
N TRP A 295 -4.51 13.43 9.49
CA TRP A 295 -3.87 14.76 9.61
C TRP A 295 -4.22 15.67 8.45
N VAL A 296 -4.18 15.18 7.21
CA VAL A 296 -4.44 16.00 6.02
C VAL A 296 -5.92 16.34 5.81
N LEU A 297 -6.83 15.70 6.56
CA LEU A 297 -8.27 16.01 6.57
C LEU A 297 -8.70 17.06 7.63
N ARG A 298 -7.78 17.53 8.46
CA ARG A 298 -8.06 18.56 9.48
C ARG A 298 -8.12 19.96 8.89
#